data_67d39e939db96103e68fad6518fd4843
#
_entry.id   67d39e939db96103e68fad6518fd4843
#
_cell.length_a   1.000
_cell.length_b   1.000
_cell.length_c   1.000
_cell.angle_alpha   90.00
_cell.angle_beta   90.00
_cell.angle_gamma   90.00
#
_symmetry.space_group_name_H-M   'P 1'
#
loop_
_entity.id
_entity.type
_entity.pdbx_description
1 polymer ?
#
loop_
_entity_poly.entity_id
_entity_poly.type
_entity_poly.pdbx_seq_one_letter_code
_entity_poly.pdbx_strand_id
1 'polypeptide(L)'
;LLWQEYRAGQPEGYGYSRFCDLYAAWRGRVSLTMRQTHVAGDKLFVDFAGQTLAVVDPAAGEVRAAQVFVAVLGASSLTYAEIRWSQGLADWIGCHVNAFGFFGGAARQLVCDNLKAGVTATCRYEPGINRTYQEMAAHYGTAVVPTRVRKPRDKAKVEVGVQIVERWILARLRNRRLFGLEEANSAVRELLEALNARPMRHIGSSRQVLFDSLERTALLELPAEPYEYADWRRCRVGLDYHVEVLGHWYSVPHRLARAVVDARVTERGVGVAAPAERLHDKRPVLAVRLPEREARAQRLVPRDEVTHRARQGRDVEPAVEFQGQADVV
;
A
#
# COMPACT_ATOMS: atom_id res chain seq x y z
N LEU A 1 33.98 -36.95 -2.26
CA LEU A 1 34.01 -36.64 -3.67
C LEU A 1 34.96 -35.47 -3.95
N LEU A 2 34.69 -34.22 -3.51
CA LEU A 2 35.50 -33.02 -3.75
C LEU A 2 36.99 -33.17 -3.38
N TRP A 3 37.30 -33.86 -2.26
CA TRP A 3 38.67 -34.11 -1.87
C TRP A 3 39.36 -35.12 -2.83
N GLN A 4 38.63 -36.13 -3.28
CA GLN A 4 39.17 -37.12 -4.26
C GLN A 4 39.46 -36.44 -5.59
N GLU A 5 38.60 -35.56 -6.06
CA GLU A 5 38.81 -34.77 -7.27
C GLU A 5 40.03 -33.84 -7.12
N TYR A 6 40.15 -33.18 -5.97
CA TYR A 6 41.32 -32.37 -5.65
C TYR A 6 42.61 -33.18 -5.68
N ARG A 7 42.60 -34.37 -5.03
CA ARG A 7 43.78 -35.23 -4.98
C ARG A 7 44.16 -35.84 -6.33
N ALA A 8 43.19 -36.08 -7.19
CA ALA A 8 43.46 -36.53 -8.56
C ALA A 8 44.24 -35.51 -9.39
N GLY A 9 43.92 -34.19 -9.21
CA GLY A 9 44.64 -33.10 -9.88
C GLY A 9 45.89 -32.61 -9.14
N GLN A 10 46.05 -32.93 -7.84
CA GLN A 10 47.13 -32.49 -6.95
C GLN A 10 47.59 -33.64 -6.05
N PRO A 11 48.39 -34.64 -6.58
CA PRO A 11 48.81 -35.81 -5.84
C PRO A 11 49.59 -35.48 -4.58
N GLU A 12 50.40 -34.43 -4.52
CA GLU A 12 51.15 -33.94 -3.36
C GLU A 12 50.37 -32.91 -2.53
N GLY A 13 49.06 -32.70 -2.83
CA GLY A 13 48.21 -31.74 -2.18
C GLY A 13 47.88 -32.09 -0.70
N TYR A 14 47.05 -31.25 -0.08
CA TYR A 14 46.66 -31.39 1.33
C TYR A 14 45.99 -32.74 1.63
N GLY A 15 46.27 -33.26 2.83
CA GLY A 15 45.53 -34.40 3.38
C GLY A 15 44.06 -34.03 3.66
N TYR A 16 43.22 -35.05 3.85
CA TYR A 16 41.78 -34.91 3.98
C TYR A 16 41.34 -33.86 5.04
N SER A 17 41.89 -33.94 6.25
CA SER A 17 41.54 -33.03 7.34
C SER A 17 41.86 -31.56 6.99
N ARG A 18 43.09 -31.30 6.49
CA ARG A 18 43.47 -29.95 6.10
C ARG A 18 42.66 -29.40 4.94
N PHE A 19 42.29 -30.25 3.96
CA PHE A 19 41.38 -29.89 2.88
C PHE A 19 40.01 -29.50 3.44
N CYS A 20 39.44 -30.27 4.37
CA CYS A 20 38.18 -29.96 5.01
C CYS A 20 38.19 -28.64 5.74
N ASP A 21 39.28 -28.34 6.51
CA ASP A 21 39.43 -27.07 7.22
C ASP A 21 39.49 -25.88 6.27
N LEU A 22 40.27 -25.99 5.20
CA LEU A 22 40.41 -24.94 4.19
C LEU A 22 39.09 -24.77 3.41
N TYR A 23 38.41 -25.85 3.07
CA TYR A 23 37.12 -25.83 2.41
C TYR A 23 36.05 -25.20 3.28
N ALA A 24 35.99 -25.55 4.57
CA ALA A 24 35.05 -24.95 5.52
C ALA A 24 35.30 -23.43 5.70
N ALA A 25 36.57 -23.02 5.80
CA ALA A 25 36.98 -21.62 5.89
C ALA A 25 36.63 -20.85 4.58
N TRP A 26 36.84 -21.45 3.43
CA TRP A 26 36.46 -20.90 2.14
C TRP A 26 34.95 -20.79 1.99
N ARG A 27 34.20 -21.88 2.29
CA ARG A 27 32.74 -21.91 2.25
C ARG A 27 32.11 -20.87 3.16
N GLY A 28 32.67 -20.62 4.34
CA GLY A 28 32.23 -19.57 5.26
C GLY A 28 32.44 -18.14 4.71
N ARG A 29 33.41 -17.97 3.79
CA ARG A 29 33.68 -16.69 3.11
C ARG A 29 32.85 -16.49 1.84
N VAL A 30 32.44 -17.58 1.20
CA VAL A 30 31.58 -17.54 0.01
C VAL A 30 30.14 -17.33 0.46
N SER A 31 29.71 -16.08 0.48
CA SER A 31 28.30 -15.74 0.64
C SER A 31 27.55 -16.20 -0.62
N LEU A 32 26.79 -17.29 -0.51
CA LEU A 32 25.86 -17.77 -1.53
C LEU A 32 24.63 -16.85 -1.62
N THR A 33 24.82 -15.55 -1.54
CA THR A 33 23.76 -14.56 -1.76
C THR A 33 23.56 -14.41 -3.26
N MET A 34 22.48 -14.99 -3.76
CA MET A 34 21.99 -14.69 -5.11
C MET A 34 21.59 -13.22 -5.14
N ARG A 35 22.44 -12.35 -5.66
CA ARG A 35 22.10 -10.94 -5.88
C ARG A 35 20.98 -10.87 -6.91
N GLN A 36 19.82 -10.42 -6.47
CA GLN A 36 18.73 -10.10 -7.39
C GLN A 36 19.04 -8.77 -8.06
N THR A 37 19.05 -8.77 -9.40
CA THR A 37 19.13 -7.54 -10.17
C THR A 37 17.72 -6.96 -10.28
N HIS A 38 17.56 -5.69 -9.93
CA HIS A 38 16.29 -4.97 -10.07
C HIS A 38 16.41 -3.96 -11.20
N VAL A 39 15.44 -4.00 -12.11
CA VAL A 39 15.33 -3.01 -13.18
C VAL A 39 14.75 -1.72 -12.61
N ALA A 40 15.28 -0.58 -13.05
CA ALA A 40 14.80 0.73 -12.62
C ALA A 40 13.33 0.94 -13.00
N GLY A 41 12.55 1.49 -12.06
CA GLY A 41 11.12 1.75 -12.23
C GLY A 41 10.24 0.50 -12.31
N ASP A 42 10.80 -0.71 -12.15
CA ASP A 42 10.03 -1.96 -12.26
C ASP A 42 9.26 -2.28 -10.97
N LYS A 43 9.91 -2.26 -9.81
CA LYS A 43 9.34 -2.76 -8.56
C LYS A 43 9.43 -1.77 -7.42
N LEU A 44 8.31 -1.58 -6.74
CA LEU A 44 8.21 -0.99 -5.41
C LEU A 44 7.83 -2.10 -4.43
N PHE A 45 8.66 -2.33 -3.43
CA PHE A 45 8.43 -3.29 -2.35
C PHE A 45 7.82 -2.58 -1.16
N VAL A 46 6.70 -3.09 -0.64
CA VAL A 46 5.95 -2.45 0.44
C VAL A 46 5.61 -3.43 1.56
N ASP A 47 5.67 -2.95 2.79
CA ASP A 47 5.33 -3.73 3.99
C ASP A 47 5.04 -2.83 5.19
N PHE A 48 4.41 -3.39 6.23
CA PHE A 48 4.45 -2.81 7.56
C PHE A 48 5.59 -3.43 8.36
N ALA A 49 6.34 -2.59 9.09
CA ALA A 49 7.35 -3.07 10.03
C ALA A 49 6.69 -3.86 11.15
N GLY A 50 7.40 -4.88 11.66
CA GLY A 50 6.95 -5.63 12.83
C GLY A 50 6.98 -4.82 14.12
N GLN A 51 7.86 -3.82 14.20
CA GLN A 51 7.96 -2.89 15.31
C GLN A 51 7.02 -1.71 15.13
N THR A 52 6.44 -1.26 16.25
CA THR A 52 5.57 -0.09 16.31
C THR A 52 6.29 1.09 16.97
N LEU A 53 5.79 2.30 16.74
CA LEU A 53 6.26 3.50 17.42
C LEU A 53 5.23 3.95 18.46
N ALA A 54 5.68 4.23 19.69
CA ALA A 54 4.82 4.76 20.73
C ALA A 54 4.54 6.25 20.47
N VAL A 55 3.28 6.61 20.26
CA VAL A 55 2.82 7.97 19.97
C VAL A 55 1.69 8.32 20.93
N VAL A 56 1.72 9.52 21.52
CA VAL A 56 0.64 10.03 22.34
C VAL A 56 -0.51 10.46 21.42
N ASP A 57 -1.70 9.87 21.62
CA ASP A 57 -2.90 10.30 20.91
C ASP A 57 -3.40 11.62 21.52
N PRO A 58 -3.40 12.74 20.75
CA PRO A 58 -3.78 14.05 21.29
C PRO A 58 -5.25 14.11 21.74
N ALA A 59 -6.12 13.27 21.18
CA ALA A 59 -7.53 13.23 21.50
C ALA A 59 -7.81 12.46 22.81
N ALA A 60 -7.11 11.36 23.05
CA ALA A 60 -7.28 10.51 24.22
C ALA A 60 -6.28 10.81 25.34
N GLY A 61 -5.15 11.46 25.04
CA GLY A 61 -4.04 11.67 25.99
C GLY A 61 -3.26 10.40 26.31
N GLU A 62 -3.56 9.28 25.62
CA GLU A 62 -2.98 7.96 25.88
C GLU A 62 -1.86 7.64 24.88
N VAL A 63 -0.91 6.81 25.33
CA VAL A 63 0.13 6.29 24.42
C VAL A 63 -0.42 5.12 23.62
N ARG A 64 -0.41 5.25 22.30
CA ARG A 64 -0.83 4.22 21.35
C ARG A 64 0.33 3.71 20.53
N ALA A 65 0.31 2.42 20.18
CA ALA A 65 1.26 1.81 19.29
C ALA A 65 0.86 2.11 17.83
N ALA A 66 1.61 3.00 17.20
CA ALA A 66 1.38 3.36 15.81
C ALA A 66 2.18 2.45 14.86
N GLN A 67 1.57 2.12 13.73
CA GLN A 67 2.12 1.22 12.70
C GLN A 67 3.10 1.97 11.80
N VAL A 68 4.11 1.29 11.30
CA VAL A 68 5.16 1.86 10.47
C VAL A 68 5.10 1.25 9.09
N PHE A 69 4.64 2.02 8.11
CA PHE A 69 4.67 1.62 6.70
C PHE A 69 6.04 1.89 6.11
N VAL A 70 6.54 0.96 5.28
CA VAL A 70 7.82 1.07 4.59
C VAL A 70 7.64 0.72 3.12
N ALA A 71 8.16 1.57 2.24
CA ALA A 71 8.23 1.33 0.81
C ALA A 71 9.64 1.52 0.28
N VAL A 72 10.14 0.58 -0.53
CA VAL A 72 11.52 0.57 -1.03
C VAL A 72 11.54 0.31 -2.53
N LEU A 73 12.13 1.22 -3.28
CA LEU A 73 12.35 1.04 -4.72
C LEU A 73 13.40 -0.04 -5.01
N GLY A 74 13.17 -0.78 -6.08
CA GLY A 74 13.98 -1.95 -6.44
C GLY A 74 15.43 -1.62 -6.73
N ALA A 75 15.70 -0.72 -7.67
CA ALA A 75 17.04 -0.45 -8.17
C ALA A 75 17.84 0.46 -7.22
N SER A 76 17.36 1.65 -6.90
CA SER A 76 18.05 2.62 -6.05
C SER A 76 18.05 2.26 -4.57
N SER A 77 17.11 1.45 -4.11
CA SER A 77 16.78 1.25 -2.71
C SER A 77 16.31 2.53 -2.01
N LEU A 78 15.85 3.54 -2.75
CA LEU A 78 15.26 4.72 -2.14
C LEU A 78 14.10 4.28 -1.26
N THR A 79 14.11 4.74 -0.02
CA THR A 79 13.20 4.26 1.02
C THR A 79 12.25 5.37 1.41
N TYR A 80 10.98 5.04 1.54
CA TYR A 80 9.93 5.85 2.14
C TYR A 80 9.42 5.15 3.40
N ALA A 81 9.08 5.91 4.43
CA ALA A 81 8.43 5.41 5.64
C ALA A 81 7.41 6.41 6.18
N GLU A 82 6.31 5.92 6.72
CA GLU A 82 5.22 6.70 7.26
C GLU A 82 4.58 6.00 8.46
N ILE A 83 4.11 6.80 9.43
CA ILE A 83 3.45 6.33 10.64
C ILE A 83 1.94 6.47 10.50
N ARG A 84 1.20 5.41 10.82
CA ARG A 84 -0.27 5.34 10.78
C ARG A 84 -0.83 4.69 12.05
N TRP A 85 -2.10 4.98 12.37
CA TRP A 85 -2.73 4.37 13.52
C TRP A 85 -3.09 2.89 13.32
N SER A 86 -3.29 2.45 12.08
CA SER A 86 -3.71 1.09 11.78
C SER A 86 -3.06 0.52 10.53
N GLN A 87 -3.19 -0.80 10.33
CA GLN A 87 -2.87 -1.49 9.08
C GLN A 87 -4.13 -1.71 8.23
N GLY A 88 -5.21 -0.96 8.50
CA GLY A 88 -6.45 -1.05 7.75
C GLY A 88 -6.30 -0.64 6.29
N LEU A 89 -7.27 -1.03 5.46
CA LEU A 89 -7.21 -0.80 4.02
C LEU A 89 -7.09 0.69 3.66
N ALA A 90 -7.77 1.57 4.39
CA ALA A 90 -7.70 3.02 4.15
C ALA A 90 -6.30 3.58 4.42
N ASP A 91 -5.67 3.17 5.56
CA ASP A 91 -4.31 3.56 5.90
C ASP A 91 -3.31 2.98 4.90
N TRP A 92 -3.49 1.70 4.51
CA TRP A 92 -2.67 1.02 3.51
C TRP A 92 -2.65 1.76 2.17
N ILE A 93 -3.82 2.11 1.64
CA ILE A 93 -3.95 2.85 0.38
C ILE A 93 -3.39 4.27 0.52
N GLY A 94 -3.71 4.97 1.62
CA GLY A 94 -3.17 6.30 1.89
C GLY A 94 -1.65 6.33 1.90
N CYS A 95 -1.00 5.32 2.51
CA CYS A 95 0.46 5.18 2.50
C CYS A 95 1.02 5.00 1.08
N HIS A 96 0.35 4.25 0.20
CA HIS A 96 0.78 4.11 -1.19
C HIS A 96 0.68 5.42 -1.96
N VAL A 97 -0.43 6.13 -1.81
CA VAL A 97 -0.63 7.44 -2.45
C VAL A 97 0.46 8.42 -2.03
N ASN A 98 0.78 8.47 -0.73
CA ASN A 98 1.84 9.33 -0.20
C ASN A 98 3.24 8.89 -0.67
N ALA A 99 3.49 7.58 -0.75
CA ALA A 99 4.76 7.05 -1.26
C ALA A 99 4.96 7.40 -2.74
N PHE A 100 3.93 7.29 -3.57
CA PHE A 100 4.01 7.70 -4.98
C PHE A 100 4.30 9.20 -5.11
N GLY A 101 3.63 10.03 -4.30
CA GLY A 101 3.92 11.47 -4.23
C GLY A 101 5.37 11.75 -3.80
N PHE A 102 5.90 11.02 -2.83
CA PHE A 102 7.29 11.14 -2.39
C PHE A 102 8.30 10.75 -3.49
N PHE A 103 8.05 9.67 -4.21
CA PHE A 103 8.91 9.23 -5.31
C PHE A 103 8.73 10.09 -6.59
N GLY A 104 7.64 10.85 -6.68
CA GLY A 104 7.29 11.62 -7.88
C GLY A 104 6.92 10.73 -9.07
N GLY A 105 6.50 9.48 -8.82
CA GLY A 105 6.12 8.50 -9.84
C GLY A 105 5.72 7.16 -9.24
N ALA A 106 5.15 6.27 -10.05
CA ALA A 106 4.78 4.92 -9.64
C ALA A 106 5.67 3.86 -10.32
N ALA A 107 6.06 2.81 -9.59
CA ALA A 107 6.71 1.65 -10.17
C ALA A 107 5.69 0.79 -10.94
N ARG A 108 6.14 0.03 -11.94
CA ARG A 108 5.26 -0.86 -12.73
C ARG A 108 4.62 -1.96 -11.91
N GLN A 109 5.27 -2.38 -10.82
CA GLN A 109 4.81 -3.47 -9.95
C GLN A 109 4.90 -3.05 -8.48
N LEU A 110 3.83 -3.32 -7.73
CA LEU A 110 3.78 -3.24 -6.27
C LEU A 110 3.95 -4.65 -5.70
N VAL A 111 5.10 -4.89 -5.09
CA VAL A 111 5.39 -6.17 -4.43
C VAL A 111 5.04 -6.04 -2.96
N CYS A 112 3.95 -6.69 -2.54
CA CYS A 112 3.47 -6.69 -1.16
C CYS A 112 3.35 -8.11 -0.61
N ASP A 113 3.35 -8.24 0.72
CA ASP A 113 2.97 -9.50 1.35
C ASP A 113 1.45 -9.75 1.23
N ASN A 114 1.01 -10.97 1.54
CA ASN A 114 -0.40 -11.33 1.62
C ASN A 114 -1.06 -10.66 2.85
N LEU A 115 -1.02 -9.33 2.89
CA LEU A 115 -1.62 -8.56 3.96
C LEU A 115 -3.15 -8.66 3.86
N LYS A 116 -3.83 -8.97 4.96
CA LYS A 116 -5.31 -9.09 4.99
C LYS A 116 -6.02 -7.84 4.48
N ALA A 117 -5.40 -6.67 4.60
CA ALA A 117 -5.94 -5.42 4.08
C ALA A 117 -5.91 -5.35 2.54
N GLY A 118 -4.86 -5.89 1.90
CA GLY A 118 -4.70 -5.84 0.44
C GLY A 118 -5.18 -7.11 -0.29
N VAL A 119 -5.28 -8.24 0.43
CA VAL A 119 -5.60 -9.55 -0.17
C VAL A 119 -6.79 -10.16 0.56
N THR A 120 -7.91 -10.35 -0.13
CA THR A 120 -9.16 -10.89 0.43
C THR A 120 -9.18 -12.41 0.50
N ALA A 121 -8.39 -13.08 -0.33
CA ALA A 121 -8.27 -14.54 -0.34
C ALA A 121 -6.82 -14.96 -0.62
N THR A 122 -6.26 -15.75 0.29
CA THR A 122 -4.94 -16.36 0.09
C THR A 122 -5.10 -17.64 -0.72
N CYS A 123 -4.98 -17.56 -2.03
CA CYS A 123 -4.90 -18.70 -2.91
C CYS A 123 -3.45 -18.87 -3.40
N ARG A 124 -3.00 -20.13 -3.52
CA ARG A 124 -1.63 -20.43 -3.98
C ARG A 124 -1.41 -20.03 -5.45
N TYR A 125 -2.48 -19.96 -6.24
CA TYR A 125 -2.43 -19.73 -7.69
C TYR A 125 -2.96 -18.33 -8.08
N GLU A 126 -4.00 -17.84 -7.41
CA GLU A 126 -4.59 -16.52 -7.67
C GLU A 126 -5.04 -15.89 -6.34
N PRO A 127 -4.21 -15.10 -5.68
CA PRO A 127 -4.63 -14.37 -4.49
C PRO A 127 -5.69 -13.33 -4.88
N GLY A 128 -6.86 -13.37 -4.25
CA GLY A 128 -7.90 -12.36 -4.44
C GLY A 128 -7.42 -11.01 -3.89
N ILE A 129 -7.14 -10.06 -4.77
CA ILE A 129 -6.75 -8.71 -4.36
C ILE A 129 -8.02 -7.91 -4.04
N ASN A 130 -7.97 -7.09 -2.99
CA ASN A 130 -9.09 -6.22 -2.63
C ASN A 130 -9.41 -5.26 -3.79
N ARG A 131 -10.70 -5.08 -4.10
CA ARG A 131 -11.19 -4.24 -5.21
C ARG A 131 -10.67 -2.81 -5.14
N THR A 132 -10.70 -2.18 -3.97
CA THR A 132 -10.24 -0.80 -3.77
C THR A 132 -8.73 -0.70 -4.01
N TYR A 133 -7.96 -1.73 -3.62
CA TYR A 133 -6.53 -1.78 -3.88
C TYR A 133 -6.21 -1.98 -5.36
N GLN A 134 -7.00 -2.80 -6.09
CA GLN A 134 -6.90 -2.93 -7.54
C GLN A 134 -7.25 -1.62 -8.26
N GLU A 135 -8.29 -0.92 -7.80
CA GLU A 135 -8.68 0.37 -8.36
C GLU A 135 -7.56 1.42 -8.19
N MET A 136 -6.96 1.50 -7.00
CA MET A 136 -5.80 2.36 -6.75
C MET A 136 -4.63 2.00 -7.68
N ALA A 137 -4.31 0.72 -7.81
CA ALA A 137 -3.23 0.27 -8.69
C ALA A 137 -3.51 0.62 -10.16
N ALA A 138 -4.74 0.42 -10.63
CA ALA A 138 -5.16 0.79 -11.99
C ALA A 138 -5.08 2.31 -12.22
N HIS A 139 -5.43 3.13 -11.22
CA HIS A 139 -5.34 4.58 -11.27
C HIS A 139 -3.90 5.07 -11.54
N TYR A 140 -2.90 4.42 -10.93
CA TYR A 140 -1.47 4.73 -11.11
C TYR A 140 -0.80 3.91 -12.21
N GLY A 141 -1.52 3.07 -12.95
CA GLY A 141 -0.98 2.22 -14.00
C GLY A 141 -0.01 1.14 -13.49
N THR A 142 -0.07 0.79 -12.22
CA THR A 142 0.80 -0.21 -11.57
C THR A 142 0.06 -1.55 -11.38
N ALA A 143 0.81 -2.65 -11.32
CA ALA A 143 0.26 -3.98 -11.07
C ALA A 143 0.60 -4.46 -9.64
N VAL A 144 -0.39 -4.94 -8.91
CA VAL A 144 -0.18 -5.55 -7.58
C VAL A 144 0.32 -6.98 -7.77
N VAL A 145 1.48 -7.27 -7.20
CA VAL A 145 2.13 -8.59 -7.25
C VAL A 145 2.33 -9.10 -5.82
N PRO A 146 1.38 -9.86 -5.27
CA PRO A 146 1.55 -10.47 -3.97
C PRO A 146 2.71 -11.46 -3.97
N THR A 147 3.52 -11.47 -2.90
CA THR A 147 4.62 -12.41 -2.77
C THR A 147 4.10 -13.84 -2.63
N ARG A 148 4.84 -14.79 -3.21
CA ARG A 148 4.46 -16.21 -3.15
C ARG A 148 4.58 -16.75 -1.73
N VAL A 149 3.58 -17.49 -1.29
CA VAL A 149 3.58 -18.16 0.02
C VAL A 149 4.83 -19.04 0.17
N ARG A 150 5.53 -18.91 1.29
CA ARG A 150 6.75 -19.67 1.66
C ARG A 150 7.97 -19.44 0.72
N LYS A 151 8.05 -18.32 0.02
CA LYS A 151 9.25 -17.94 -0.74
C LYS A 151 9.84 -16.63 -0.22
N PRO A 152 10.59 -16.65 0.90
CA PRO A 152 11.15 -15.45 1.54
C PRO A 152 12.09 -14.65 0.63
N ARG A 153 12.67 -15.28 -0.39
CA ARG A 153 13.54 -14.59 -1.35
C ARG A 153 12.81 -13.51 -2.17
N ASP A 154 11.50 -13.68 -2.42
CA ASP A 154 10.72 -12.70 -3.17
C ASP A 154 10.55 -11.38 -2.39
N LYS A 155 10.71 -11.43 -1.06
CA LYS A 155 10.53 -10.30 -0.12
C LYS A 155 11.83 -9.74 0.46
N ALA A 156 12.98 -10.36 0.17
CA ALA A 156 14.26 -10.03 0.80
C ALA A 156 14.60 -8.51 0.73
N LYS A 157 14.20 -7.83 -0.34
CA LYS A 157 14.46 -6.38 -0.52
C LYS A 157 13.72 -5.53 0.51
N VAL A 158 12.43 -5.77 0.73
CA VAL A 158 11.65 -4.99 1.71
C VAL A 158 12.01 -5.39 3.15
N GLU A 159 12.30 -6.66 3.41
CA GLU A 159 12.76 -7.10 4.73
C GLU A 159 14.03 -6.37 5.16
N VAL A 160 15.00 -6.24 4.25
CA VAL A 160 16.21 -5.43 4.49
C VAL A 160 15.84 -3.95 4.68
N GLY A 161 14.92 -3.40 3.88
CA GLY A 161 14.43 -2.03 4.02
C GLY A 161 13.77 -1.78 5.37
N VAL A 162 12.88 -2.67 5.81
CA VAL A 162 12.24 -2.62 7.13
C VAL A 162 13.29 -2.64 8.24
N GLN A 163 14.24 -3.58 8.22
CA GLN A 163 15.31 -3.65 9.22
C GLN A 163 16.16 -2.37 9.26
N ILE A 164 16.39 -1.73 8.11
CA ILE A 164 17.12 -0.47 8.04
C ILE A 164 16.29 0.65 8.70
N VAL A 165 15.00 0.75 8.41
CA VAL A 165 14.07 1.72 9.02
C VAL A 165 14.00 1.50 10.53
N GLU A 166 13.85 0.26 11.00
CA GLU A 166 13.83 -0.07 12.43
C GLU A 166 15.13 0.38 13.14
N ARG A 167 16.28 0.07 12.57
CA ARG A 167 17.59 0.39 13.17
C ARG A 167 17.96 1.87 13.11
N TRP A 168 17.61 2.57 12.02
CA TRP A 168 18.06 3.93 11.77
C TRP A 168 17.03 5.01 12.10
N ILE A 169 15.76 4.68 12.08
CA ILE A 169 14.67 5.60 12.36
C ILE A 169 14.03 5.26 13.70
N LEU A 170 13.41 4.08 13.83
CA LEU A 170 12.65 3.75 15.05
C LEU A 170 13.55 3.67 16.30
N ALA A 171 14.75 3.08 16.18
CA ALA A 171 15.69 3.01 17.29
C ALA A 171 16.12 4.40 17.80
N ARG A 172 16.15 5.42 16.96
CA ARG A 172 16.47 6.81 17.37
C ARG A 172 15.28 7.50 18.00
N LEU A 173 14.06 7.16 17.58
CA LEU A 173 12.82 7.74 18.10
C LEU A 173 12.30 7.06 19.36
N ARG A 174 12.85 5.90 19.76
CA ARG A 174 12.33 5.06 20.86
C ARG A 174 12.17 5.78 22.21
N ASN A 175 13.01 6.79 22.47
CA ASN A 175 13.01 7.54 23.73
C ASN A 175 12.39 8.95 23.55
N ARG A 176 11.94 9.31 22.35
CA ARG A 176 11.32 10.61 22.07
C ARG A 176 9.82 10.52 22.34
N ARG A 177 9.29 11.47 23.10
CA ARG A 177 7.83 11.64 23.19
C ARG A 177 7.35 12.36 21.94
N LEU A 178 6.38 11.76 21.25
CA LEU A 178 5.79 12.27 20.02
C LEU A 178 4.28 12.42 20.24
N PHE A 179 3.75 13.59 19.89
CA PHE A 179 2.34 13.93 20.08
C PHE A 179 1.63 13.97 18.72
N GLY A 180 0.80 12.94 18.48
CA GLY A 180 0.07 12.78 17.22
C GLY A 180 0.92 12.28 16.05
N LEU A 181 0.21 11.89 14.98
CA LEU A 181 0.84 11.35 13.77
C LEU A 181 1.64 12.40 13.00
N GLU A 182 1.25 13.67 13.07
CA GLU A 182 1.92 14.74 12.32
C GLU A 182 3.35 14.95 12.81
N GLU A 183 3.53 15.09 14.13
CA GLU A 183 4.87 15.22 14.74
C GLU A 183 5.70 13.93 14.51
N ALA A 184 5.08 12.76 14.67
CA ALA A 184 5.73 11.49 14.43
C ALA A 184 6.23 11.36 12.99
N ASN A 185 5.39 11.72 12.00
CA ASN A 185 5.75 11.68 10.59
C ASN A 185 6.78 12.76 10.23
N SER A 186 6.75 13.92 10.87
CA SER A 186 7.78 14.94 10.68
C SER A 186 9.16 14.44 11.14
N ALA A 187 9.21 13.84 12.33
CA ALA A 187 10.44 13.25 12.86
C ALA A 187 10.96 12.08 12.00
N VAL A 188 10.06 11.27 11.45
CA VAL A 188 10.43 10.18 10.52
C VAL A 188 10.98 10.75 9.22
N ARG A 189 10.37 11.79 8.62
CA ARG A 189 10.85 12.42 7.38
C ARG A 189 12.27 12.96 7.53
N GLU A 190 12.57 13.66 8.62
CA GLU A 190 13.92 14.18 8.90
C GLU A 190 14.98 13.07 8.92
N LEU A 191 14.69 11.97 9.63
CA LEU A 191 15.60 10.83 9.70
C LEU A 191 15.69 10.04 8.38
N LEU A 192 14.61 10.03 7.61
CA LEU A 192 14.52 9.37 6.32
C LEU A 192 15.36 10.09 5.26
N GLU A 193 15.35 11.42 5.24
CA GLU A 193 16.22 12.23 4.39
C GLU A 193 17.71 11.92 4.67
N ALA A 194 18.09 11.92 5.94
CA ALA A 194 19.46 11.56 6.36
C ALA A 194 19.84 10.12 5.96
N LEU A 195 18.88 9.18 6.06
CA LEU A 195 19.07 7.79 5.63
C LEU A 195 19.29 7.67 4.12
N ASN A 196 18.47 8.36 3.33
CA ASN A 196 18.51 8.30 1.87
C ASN A 196 19.74 9.01 1.29
N ALA A 197 20.22 10.07 1.96
CA ALA A 197 21.45 10.80 1.58
C ALA A 197 22.74 10.05 1.95
N ARG A 198 22.65 9.07 2.85
CA ARG A 198 23.84 8.35 3.34
C ARG A 198 24.38 7.37 2.28
N PRO A 199 25.71 7.37 2.00
CA PRO A 199 26.34 6.38 1.12
C PRO A 199 26.15 4.94 1.64
N MET A 200 25.79 4.04 0.74
CA MET A 200 25.65 2.61 1.01
C MET A 200 27.02 1.93 0.93
N ARG A 201 27.39 1.18 1.98
CA ARG A 201 28.73 0.63 2.20
C ARG A 201 29.28 -0.20 1.03
N HIS A 202 28.41 -0.93 0.33
CA HIS A 202 28.83 -1.84 -0.75
C HIS A 202 28.77 -1.22 -2.15
N ILE A 203 28.17 -0.02 -2.26
CA ILE A 203 27.94 0.63 -3.57
C ILE A 203 28.76 1.93 -3.67
N GLY A 204 29.09 2.53 -2.51
CA GLY A 204 29.79 3.82 -2.43
C GLY A 204 28.95 5.03 -2.82
N SER A 205 27.67 4.83 -3.15
CA SER A 205 26.73 5.87 -3.54
C SER A 205 25.51 5.88 -2.59
N SER A 206 24.84 7.02 -2.48
CA SER A 206 23.63 7.13 -1.68
C SER A 206 22.39 6.64 -2.48
N ARG A 207 21.31 6.32 -1.73
CA ARG A 207 20.01 5.94 -2.32
C ARG A 207 19.46 7.05 -3.19
N GLN A 208 19.59 8.30 -2.72
CA GLN A 208 19.12 9.49 -3.44
C GLN A 208 19.86 9.66 -4.77
N VAL A 209 21.19 9.57 -4.77
CA VAL A 209 21.99 9.69 -6.00
C VAL A 209 21.64 8.60 -7.01
N LEU A 210 21.46 7.34 -6.54
CA LEU A 210 21.07 6.25 -7.43
C LEU A 210 19.65 6.45 -7.98
N PHE A 211 18.74 6.95 -7.16
CA PHE A 211 17.39 7.28 -7.60
C PHE A 211 17.39 8.34 -8.69
N ASP A 212 18.08 9.45 -8.46
CA ASP A 212 18.13 10.57 -9.39
C ASP A 212 18.78 10.18 -10.73
N SER A 213 19.80 9.32 -10.69
CA SER A 213 20.54 8.91 -11.88
C SER A 213 19.92 7.76 -12.67
N LEU A 214 19.19 6.84 -12.00
CA LEU A 214 18.76 5.58 -12.64
C LEU A 214 17.23 5.41 -12.64
N GLU A 215 16.54 5.83 -11.59
CA GLU A 215 15.18 5.35 -11.35
C GLU A 215 14.09 6.42 -11.52
N ARG A 216 14.40 7.69 -11.26
CA ARG A 216 13.44 8.80 -11.38
C ARG A 216 12.74 8.84 -12.74
N THR A 217 13.50 8.76 -13.84
CA THR A 217 12.97 8.83 -15.21
C THR A 217 12.32 7.53 -15.68
N ALA A 218 12.52 6.43 -14.95
CA ALA A 218 11.98 5.11 -15.28
C ALA A 218 10.61 4.84 -14.61
N LEU A 219 10.21 5.66 -13.65
CA LEU A 219 8.90 5.57 -13.00
C LEU A 219 7.78 6.01 -13.97
N LEU A 220 6.58 5.48 -13.75
CA LEU A 220 5.36 5.92 -14.42
C LEU A 220 4.98 7.30 -13.91
N GLU A 221 4.52 8.16 -14.82
CA GLU A 221 4.03 9.49 -14.49
C GLU A 221 2.78 9.41 -13.59
N LEU A 222 2.69 10.30 -12.61
CA LEU A 222 1.53 10.36 -11.73
C LEU A 222 0.35 11.01 -12.44
N PRO A 223 -0.88 10.51 -12.20
CA PRO A 223 -2.10 11.21 -12.60
C PRO A 223 -2.16 12.62 -11.98
N ALA A 224 -2.84 13.54 -12.65
CA ALA A 224 -3.03 14.91 -12.18
C ALA A 224 -3.71 14.99 -10.79
N GLU A 225 -4.65 14.07 -10.54
CA GLU A 225 -5.33 13.96 -9.25
C GLU A 225 -4.86 12.70 -8.52
N PRO A 226 -4.52 12.81 -7.22
CA PRO A 226 -4.19 11.63 -6.43
C PRO A 226 -5.41 10.73 -6.25
N TYR A 227 -5.17 9.43 -6.11
CA TYR A 227 -6.26 8.47 -5.87
C TYR A 227 -6.96 8.77 -4.54
N GLU A 228 -8.29 8.86 -4.62
CA GLU A 228 -9.15 9.02 -3.45
C GLU A 228 -9.68 7.65 -3.00
N TYR A 229 -9.44 7.31 -1.72
CA TYR A 229 -9.95 6.08 -1.13
C TYR A 229 -11.46 5.96 -1.28
N ALA A 230 -11.92 4.77 -1.65
CA ALA A 230 -13.33 4.48 -1.78
C ALA A 230 -13.74 3.23 -0.99
N ASP A 231 -14.86 3.32 -0.29
CA ASP A 231 -15.56 2.18 0.28
C ASP A 231 -16.61 1.67 -0.71
N TRP A 232 -16.58 0.38 -1.02
CA TRP A 232 -17.50 -0.23 -1.96
C TRP A 232 -18.64 -0.93 -1.24
N ARG A 233 -19.89 -0.59 -1.63
CA ARG A 233 -21.10 -1.18 -1.07
C ARG A 233 -21.97 -1.74 -2.15
N ARG A 234 -22.49 -2.93 -1.90
CA ARG A 234 -23.46 -3.57 -2.79
C ARG A 234 -24.86 -3.20 -2.32
N CYS A 235 -25.63 -2.52 -3.15
CA CYS A 235 -26.93 -1.97 -2.83
C CYS A 235 -27.98 -2.45 -3.83
N ARG A 236 -29.27 -2.49 -3.43
CA ARG A 236 -30.39 -2.81 -4.31
C ARG A 236 -31.18 -1.55 -4.61
N VAL A 237 -31.45 -1.32 -5.89
CA VAL A 237 -32.30 -0.21 -6.35
C VAL A 237 -33.78 -0.54 -6.09
N GLY A 238 -34.50 0.41 -5.50
CA GLY A 238 -35.94 0.33 -5.28
C GLY A 238 -36.75 0.39 -6.57
N LEU A 239 -38.07 0.22 -6.42
CA LEU A 239 -39.04 0.38 -7.55
C LEU A 239 -39.17 1.85 -7.95
N ASP A 240 -38.91 2.74 -7.04
CA ASP A 240 -38.95 4.18 -7.12
C ASP A 240 -37.66 4.78 -7.69
N TYR A 241 -36.76 3.91 -8.23
CA TYR A 241 -35.48 4.30 -8.84
C TYR A 241 -34.47 4.93 -7.84
N HIS A 242 -34.61 4.65 -6.56
CA HIS A 242 -33.69 5.11 -5.56
C HIS A 242 -32.88 3.97 -4.98
N VAL A 243 -31.65 4.31 -4.53
CA VAL A 243 -30.76 3.43 -3.80
C VAL A 243 -30.36 4.08 -2.49
N GLU A 244 -30.45 3.34 -1.40
CA GLU A 244 -30.03 3.78 -0.09
C GLU A 244 -28.54 3.48 0.09
N VAL A 245 -27.76 4.52 0.40
CA VAL A 245 -26.33 4.41 0.73
C VAL A 245 -26.05 5.26 1.98
N LEU A 246 -25.61 4.63 3.06
CA LEU A 246 -25.31 5.30 4.33
C LEU A 246 -26.50 6.08 4.94
N GLY A 247 -27.73 5.60 4.75
CA GLY A 247 -28.92 6.27 5.24
C GLY A 247 -29.43 7.42 4.38
N HIS A 248 -28.80 7.67 3.23
CA HIS A 248 -29.23 8.66 2.24
C HIS A 248 -29.73 7.98 0.98
N TRP A 249 -30.70 8.61 0.34
CA TRP A 249 -31.32 8.12 -0.89
C TRP A 249 -30.78 8.85 -2.11
N TYR A 250 -30.36 8.08 -3.12
CA TYR A 250 -29.80 8.58 -4.37
C TYR A 250 -30.63 8.11 -5.53
N SER A 251 -31.05 9.04 -6.38
CA SER A 251 -31.78 8.73 -7.61
C SER A 251 -30.84 8.09 -8.65
N VAL A 252 -31.30 7.03 -9.28
CA VAL A 252 -30.55 6.33 -10.32
C VAL A 252 -31.43 6.14 -11.57
N PRO A 253 -30.83 5.92 -12.76
CA PRO A 253 -31.60 5.71 -13.97
C PRO A 253 -32.65 4.58 -13.84
N HIS A 254 -33.85 4.79 -14.31
CA HIS A 254 -34.99 3.86 -14.19
C HIS A 254 -34.67 2.44 -14.70
N ARG A 255 -33.76 2.30 -15.68
CA ARG A 255 -33.29 1.00 -16.22
C ARG A 255 -32.62 0.13 -15.16
N LEU A 256 -32.21 0.72 -14.02
CA LEU A 256 -31.57 0.01 -12.90
C LEU A 256 -32.59 -0.42 -11.83
N ALA A 257 -33.89 -0.15 -12.03
CA ALA A 257 -34.92 -0.57 -11.08
C ALA A 257 -34.80 -2.06 -10.74
N ARG A 258 -34.87 -2.40 -9.45
CA ARG A 258 -34.70 -3.75 -8.91
C ARG A 258 -33.30 -4.38 -9.13
N ALA A 259 -32.39 -3.72 -9.84
CA ALA A 259 -31.04 -4.21 -10.03
C ALA A 259 -30.23 -4.14 -8.72
N VAL A 260 -29.22 -4.99 -8.62
CA VAL A 260 -28.16 -4.83 -7.64
C VAL A 260 -27.08 -3.97 -8.27
N VAL A 261 -26.62 -2.96 -7.55
CA VAL A 261 -25.61 -2.00 -8.01
C VAL A 261 -24.47 -1.92 -7.00
N ASP A 262 -23.30 -1.51 -7.47
CA ASP A 262 -22.17 -1.22 -6.62
C ASP A 262 -22.09 0.29 -6.38
N ALA A 263 -22.15 0.71 -5.12
CA ALA A 263 -21.96 2.09 -4.72
C ALA A 263 -20.51 2.31 -4.30
N ARG A 264 -19.83 3.26 -4.93
CA ARG A 264 -18.50 3.75 -4.59
C ARG A 264 -18.64 4.99 -3.72
N VAL A 265 -18.27 4.86 -2.46
CA VAL A 265 -18.39 5.94 -1.47
C VAL A 265 -17.00 6.51 -1.20
N THR A 266 -16.82 7.80 -1.47
CA THR A 266 -15.58 8.55 -1.19
C THR A 266 -15.88 9.68 -0.23
N GLU A 267 -14.86 10.41 0.19
CA GLU A 267 -15.06 11.63 0.99
C GLU A 267 -15.77 12.74 0.20
N ARG A 268 -15.64 12.74 -1.13
CA ARG A 268 -16.20 13.77 -2.03
C ARG A 268 -17.58 13.43 -2.57
N GLY A 269 -17.99 12.17 -2.52
CA GLY A 269 -19.29 11.79 -3.07
C GLY A 269 -19.57 10.30 -3.15
N VAL A 270 -20.76 10.00 -3.66
CA VAL A 270 -21.21 8.63 -3.91
C VAL A 270 -21.39 8.44 -5.41
N GLY A 271 -20.72 7.44 -5.96
CA GLY A 271 -20.91 7.00 -7.33
C GLY A 271 -21.63 5.65 -7.36
N VAL A 272 -22.53 5.45 -8.31
CA VAL A 272 -23.28 4.20 -8.48
C VAL A 272 -22.99 3.59 -9.84
N ALA A 273 -22.60 2.32 -9.88
CA ALA A 273 -22.30 1.58 -11.09
C ALA A 273 -23.04 0.24 -11.15
N ALA A 274 -23.28 -0.27 -12.34
CA ALA A 274 -23.75 -1.64 -12.51
C ALA A 274 -22.69 -2.62 -12.00
N PRO A 275 -23.06 -3.84 -11.50
CA PRO A 275 -22.09 -4.79 -10.95
C PRO A 275 -20.98 -5.13 -11.94
N ALA A 276 -19.76 -5.31 -11.42
CA ALA A 276 -18.54 -5.50 -12.19
C ALA A 276 -18.46 -6.82 -12.99
N GLU A 277 -19.45 -7.70 -12.92
CA GLU A 277 -19.54 -8.93 -13.76
C GLU A 277 -19.55 -8.65 -15.27
N ARG A 278 -19.70 -7.38 -15.66
CA ARG A 278 -19.60 -6.90 -17.06
C ARG A 278 -18.47 -5.89 -17.22
N LEU A 279 -17.25 -6.26 -16.81
CA LEU A 279 -16.05 -5.43 -16.84
C LEU A 279 -15.61 -4.92 -18.23
N HIS A 280 -16.32 -5.28 -19.31
CA HIS A 280 -16.08 -4.73 -20.65
C HIS A 280 -16.87 -3.45 -20.96
N ASP A 281 -17.81 -3.04 -20.10
CA ASP A 281 -18.61 -1.83 -20.31
C ASP A 281 -18.10 -0.70 -19.38
N LYS A 282 -17.16 0.10 -19.91
CA LYS A 282 -16.63 1.32 -19.26
C LYS A 282 -17.68 2.43 -19.24
N ARG A 283 -18.87 2.21 -18.68
CA ARG A 283 -19.86 3.29 -18.56
C ARG A 283 -19.55 4.14 -17.34
N PRO A 284 -19.72 5.47 -17.45
CA PRO A 284 -19.37 6.39 -16.38
C PRO A 284 -20.19 6.10 -15.12
N VAL A 285 -19.48 6.08 -13.99
CA VAL A 285 -20.05 6.10 -12.65
C VAL A 285 -20.75 7.44 -12.49
N LEU A 286 -22.07 7.43 -12.23
CA LEU A 286 -22.79 8.64 -11.84
C LEU A 286 -22.26 9.09 -10.47
N ALA A 287 -21.45 10.15 -10.45
CA ALA A 287 -20.93 10.72 -9.22
C ALA A 287 -21.90 11.79 -8.70
N VAL A 288 -22.46 11.58 -7.52
CA VAL A 288 -23.21 12.58 -6.77
C VAL A 288 -22.29 13.16 -5.70
N ARG A 289 -22.09 14.48 -5.71
CA ARG A 289 -21.31 15.15 -4.66
C ARG A 289 -22.12 15.17 -3.36
N LEU A 290 -21.52 14.68 -2.27
CA LEU A 290 -22.08 14.92 -0.94
C LEU A 290 -21.88 16.39 -0.55
N PRO A 291 -22.89 17.05 0.07
CA PRO A 291 -22.70 18.38 0.66
C PRO A 291 -21.61 18.32 1.74
N GLU A 292 -20.72 19.33 1.80
CA GLU A 292 -19.57 19.35 2.72
C GLU A 292 -19.92 19.20 4.21
N ARG A 293 -21.14 19.57 4.61
CA ARG A 293 -21.64 19.41 5.99
C ARG A 293 -21.85 17.97 6.39
N GLU A 294 -22.26 17.10 5.46
CA GLU A 294 -22.55 15.68 5.73
C GLU A 294 -21.27 14.84 5.78
N ALA A 295 -20.27 15.16 4.96
CA ALA A 295 -18.96 14.52 5.01
C ALA A 295 -18.24 14.75 6.37
N ARG A 296 -18.45 15.88 7.02
CA ARG A 296 -17.94 16.15 8.38
C ARG A 296 -18.68 15.42 9.48
N ALA A 297 -20.00 15.24 9.38
CA ALA A 297 -20.80 14.53 10.36
C ALA A 297 -20.47 13.02 10.39
N GLN A 298 -20.14 12.42 9.24
CA GLN A 298 -19.74 11.00 9.13
C GLN A 298 -18.38 10.70 9.77
N ARG A 299 -17.48 11.68 9.91
CA ARG A 299 -16.19 11.51 10.60
C ARG A 299 -16.30 11.43 12.12
N LEU A 300 -17.43 11.85 12.69
CA LEU A 300 -17.63 12.00 14.14
C LEU A 300 -18.46 10.88 14.79
N VAL A 301 -19.04 9.95 14.01
CA VAL A 301 -19.87 8.86 14.54
C VAL A 301 -19.09 7.56 14.53
N PRO A 302 -18.81 6.93 15.68
CA PRO A 302 -18.25 5.58 15.75
C PRO A 302 -19.18 4.58 15.04
N ARG A 303 -18.62 3.59 14.36
CA ARG A 303 -19.36 2.57 13.57
C ARG A 303 -20.47 1.86 14.37
N ASP A 304 -20.38 1.82 15.67
CA ASP A 304 -21.32 1.10 16.56
C ASP A 304 -22.62 1.87 16.86
N GLU A 305 -22.65 3.20 16.66
CA GLU A 305 -23.86 4.01 16.87
C GLU A 305 -24.78 4.09 15.64
N VAL A 306 -24.25 3.85 14.42
CA VAL A 306 -25.04 3.95 13.18
C VAL A 306 -26.14 2.90 13.11
N THR A 307 -25.94 1.73 13.73
CA THR A 307 -26.94 0.66 13.76
C THR A 307 -28.12 0.91 14.70
N HIS A 308 -27.96 1.81 15.66
CA HIS A 308 -29.03 2.08 16.63
C HIS A 308 -29.97 3.23 16.21
N ARG A 309 -29.49 4.22 15.46
CA ARG A 309 -30.29 5.38 15.01
C ARG A 309 -31.19 5.09 13.81
N ALA A 310 -30.87 4.10 12.98
CA ALA A 310 -31.64 3.71 11.80
C ALA A 310 -33.04 3.11 12.15
N ARG A 311 -33.35 2.91 13.44
CA ARG A 311 -34.66 2.37 13.90
C ARG A 311 -35.65 3.43 14.40
N GLN A 312 -35.24 4.69 14.52
CA GLN A 312 -36.11 5.76 15.01
C GLN A 312 -35.97 7.01 14.13
N GLY A 313 -36.90 7.24 13.26
CA GLY A 313 -37.09 8.50 12.55
C GLY A 313 -37.07 8.39 11.03
N ARG A 314 -38.26 8.32 10.45
CA ARG A 314 -38.49 8.55 9.02
C ARG A 314 -38.73 10.04 8.84
N ASP A 315 -37.71 10.78 8.45
CA ASP A 315 -37.90 12.07 7.82
C ASP A 315 -37.38 11.98 6.39
N VAL A 316 -38.32 12.05 5.46
CA VAL A 316 -38.08 12.02 4.01
C VAL A 316 -37.82 13.46 3.59
N GLU A 317 -36.57 13.82 3.36
CA GLU A 317 -36.28 15.07 2.65
C GLU A 317 -36.47 14.90 1.12
N PRO A 318 -36.97 15.93 0.41
CA PRO A 318 -37.33 15.80 -1.00
C PRO A 318 -36.10 15.57 -1.88
N ALA A 319 -36.27 14.65 -2.83
CA ALA A 319 -35.31 14.30 -3.85
C ALA A 319 -34.79 15.54 -4.61
N VAL A 320 -33.50 15.71 -4.71
CA VAL A 320 -32.89 16.69 -5.60
C VAL A 320 -33.10 16.23 -7.05
N GLU A 321 -33.95 16.95 -7.77
CA GLU A 321 -34.21 16.73 -9.21
C GLU A 321 -32.96 17.08 -10.02
N PHE A 322 -32.40 16.10 -10.71
CA PHE A 322 -31.32 16.28 -11.68
C PHE A 322 -31.86 16.76 -12.99
N GLN A 323 -31.77 18.05 -13.26
CA GLN A 323 -31.89 18.55 -14.64
C GLN A 323 -30.59 18.22 -15.38
N GLY A 324 -30.65 17.16 -16.19
CA GLY A 324 -29.57 16.81 -17.10
C GLY A 324 -29.57 17.77 -18.31
N GLN A 325 -28.56 18.61 -18.37
CA GLN A 325 -28.14 19.14 -19.68
C GLN A 325 -27.20 18.10 -20.31
N ALA A 326 -27.73 17.46 -21.35
CA ALA A 326 -26.93 16.70 -22.28
C ALA A 326 -26.31 17.69 -23.26
N ASP A 327 -25.04 18.02 -23.09
CA ASP A 327 -24.22 18.57 -24.16
C ASP A 327 -23.46 17.42 -24.85
N VAL A 328 -23.90 17.20 -26.10
CA VAL A 328 -23.28 16.37 -27.10
C VAL A 328 -22.13 17.17 -27.71
N VAL A 329 -20.91 16.66 -27.59
CA VAL A 329 -19.94 16.59 -28.69
C VAL A 329 -19.02 15.40 -28.43
#